data_fed6e1c3959bfdcba83c1c92ca98db67
#
_entry.id   fed6e1c3959bfdcba83c1c92ca98db67
#
_cell.length_a   1.000
_cell.length_b   1.000
_cell.length_c   1.000
_cell.angle_alpha   90.00
_cell.angle_beta   90.00
_cell.angle_gamma   90.00
#
_symmetry.space_group_name_H-M   'P 1'
#
loop_
_entity.id
_entity.type
_entity.pdbx_description
1 polymer ?
#
loop_
_entity_poly.entity_id
_entity_poly.type
_entity_poly.pdbx_seq_one_letter_code
_entity_poly.pdbx_strand_id
1 'polypeptide(L)'
;LTDRMSVNLELPTADGLKKLAPNKHRKNILTPMRQIQQGIRQGRNEVAIYRHAPDFVPAGQSTQMIVGATPESDYQIMAVAQGLYDNFELKRVFYSAYVSINEDKELPALHTGTPLLREHRLYQADWLMRFYQFRAEELLNEKRPNFNILLDPKCDWALQHLEQFPVEINRADYHTLLRVPGIGVNSARRICGAR
;
A
#
# COMPACT_ATOMS: atom_id res chain seq x y z
N LEU A 1 -11.66 19.29 15.51
CA LEU A 1 -11.35 18.98 14.12
C LEU A 1 -10.46 17.73 14.10
N THR A 2 -10.67 16.85 13.11
CA THR A 2 -9.97 15.58 12.98
C THR A 2 -8.76 15.76 12.04
N ASP A 3 -7.57 15.37 12.46
CA ASP A 3 -6.37 15.47 11.62
C ASP A 3 -6.34 14.45 10.49
N ARG A 4 -6.83 13.22 10.76
CA ARG A 4 -6.87 12.12 9.81
C ARG A 4 -8.19 11.38 9.89
N MET A 5 -8.72 10.98 8.74
CA MET A 5 -9.89 10.12 8.65
C MET A 5 -9.51 8.75 8.08
N SER A 6 -10.17 7.70 8.56
CA SER A 6 -10.03 6.35 8.04
C SER A 6 -11.39 5.76 7.72
N VAL A 7 -11.51 5.20 6.53
CA VAL A 7 -12.63 4.34 6.16
C VAL A 7 -12.03 2.98 5.81
N ASN A 8 -12.26 1.98 6.65
CA ASN A 8 -11.62 0.69 6.49
C ASN A 8 -12.25 -0.12 5.36
N LEU A 9 -11.44 -0.55 4.41
CA LEU A 9 -11.86 -1.43 3.32
C LEU A 9 -12.16 -2.84 3.81
N GLU A 10 -11.50 -3.27 4.87
CA GLU A 10 -11.54 -4.57 5.53
C GLU A 10 -10.96 -5.69 4.66
N LEU A 11 -11.53 -5.97 3.50
CA LEU A 11 -11.10 -7.05 2.62
C LEU A 11 -10.86 -6.54 1.20
N PRO A 12 -9.86 -7.09 0.49
CA PRO A 12 -9.45 -6.60 -0.84
C PRO A 12 -10.53 -6.81 -1.92
N THR A 13 -11.33 -7.88 -1.78
CA THR A 13 -12.31 -8.28 -2.81
C THR A 13 -13.75 -8.07 -2.38
N ALA A 14 -14.65 -7.92 -3.36
CA ALA A 14 -16.09 -7.85 -3.10
C ALA A 14 -16.65 -9.18 -2.59
N ASP A 15 -16.09 -10.29 -3.06
CA ASP A 15 -16.50 -11.63 -2.64
C ASP A 15 -16.09 -11.91 -1.19
N GLY A 16 -14.86 -11.52 -0.82
CA GLY A 16 -14.41 -11.55 0.57
C GLY A 16 -15.33 -10.74 1.50
N LEU A 17 -15.67 -9.50 1.10
CA LEU A 17 -16.61 -8.67 1.86
C LEU A 17 -17.98 -9.32 1.99
N LYS A 18 -18.54 -9.86 0.90
CA LYS A 18 -19.84 -10.53 0.92
C LYS A 18 -19.83 -11.74 1.86
N LYS A 19 -18.71 -12.46 1.90
CA LYS A 19 -18.55 -13.66 2.70
C LYS A 19 -18.41 -13.34 4.20
N LEU A 20 -17.49 -12.44 4.57
CA LEU A 20 -17.11 -12.20 5.96
C LEU A 20 -17.72 -10.93 6.57
N ALA A 21 -18.20 -10.00 5.74
CA ALA A 21 -18.81 -8.75 6.19
C ALA A 21 -20.06 -8.43 5.34
N PRO A 22 -21.12 -9.26 5.37
CA PRO A 22 -22.27 -9.18 4.47
C PRO A 22 -23.03 -7.85 4.53
N ASN A 23 -22.91 -7.13 5.65
CA ASN A 23 -23.52 -5.80 5.83
C ASN A 23 -22.67 -4.66 5.24
N LYS A 24 -21.45 -4.96 4.76
CA LYS A 24 -20.55 -3.99 4.12
C LYS A 24 -20.50 -4.22 2.62
N HIS A 25 -20.78 -3.19 1.85
CA HIS A 25 -20.66 -3.21 0.40
C HIS A 25 -19.61 -2.20 -0.05
N ARG A 26 -18.86 -2.51 -1.12
CA ARG A 26 -17.83 -1.60 -1.68
C ARG A 26 -18.36 -0.18 -1.87
N LYS A 27 -19.59 -0.01 -2.34
CA LYS A 27 -20.19 1.31 -2.52
C LYS A 27 -20.25 2.10 -1.21
N ASN A 28 -20.61 1.43 -0.10
CA ASN A 28 -20.73 2.06 1.23
C ASN A 28 -19.36 2.45 1.82
N ILE A 29 -18.27 1.88 1.30
CA ILE A 29 -16.89 2.18 1.70
C ILE A 29 -16.29 3.25 0.77
N LEU A 30 -16.40 3.06 -0.54
CA LEU A 30 -15.76 3.95 -1.51
C LEU A 30 -16.45 5.32 -1.63
N THR A 31 -17.76 5.40 -1.37
CA THR A 31 -18.49 6.68 -1.40
C THR A 31 -17.99 7.65 -0.32
N PRO A 32 -17.90 7.26 0.97
CA PRO A 32 -17.30 8.12 1.99
C PRO A 32 -15.83 8.47 1.70
N MET A 33 -15.02 7.53 1.19
CA MET A 33 -13.63 7.83 0.79
C MET A 33 -13.57 8.95 -0.25
N ARG A 34 -14.47 8.93 -1.23
CA ARG A 34 -14.56 9.97 -2.27
C ARG A 34 -15.03 11.31 -1.71
N GLN A 35 -15.96 11.30 -0.77
CA GLN A 35 -16.42 12.50 -0.07
C GLN A 35 -15.28 13.14 0.74
N ILE A 36 -14.50 12.34 1.47
CA ILE A 36 -13.32 12.81 2.21
C ILE A 36 -12.29 13.42 1.24
N GLN A 37 -11.99 12.75 0.13
CA GLN A 37 -11.08 13.27 -0.90
C GLN A 37 -11.54 14.62 -1.44
N GLN A 38 -12.83 14.76 -1.76
CA GLN A 38 -13.41 16.02 -2.22
C GLN A 38 -13.29 17.12 -1.15
N GLY A 39 -13.61 16.81 0.11
CA GLY A 39 -13.46 17.74 1.23
C GLY A 39 -12.02 18.21 1.43
N ILE A 40 -11.01 17.29 1.31
CA ILE A 40 -9.59 17.64 1.38
C ILE A 40 -9.20 18.60 0.23
N ARG A 41 -9.67 18.32 -1.00
CA ARG A 41 -9.39 19.19 -2.16
C ARG A 41 -10.04 20.56 -2.01
N GLN A 42 -11.28 20.62 -1.54
CA GLN A 42 -11.98 21.87 -1.27
C GLN A 42 -11.28 22.67 -0.17
N GLY A 43 -10.95 22.04 0.97
CA GLY A 43 -10.24 22.69 2.07
C GLY A 43 -8.91 23.30 1.64
N ARG A 44 -8.12 22.61 0.81
CA ARG A 44 -6.89 23.17 0.24
C ARG A 44 -7.13 24.42 -0.62
N ASN A 45 -8.19 24.44 -1.41
CA ASN A 45 -8.56 25.58 -2.23
C ASN A 45 -9.03 26.76 -1.35
N GLU A 46 -9.79 26.49 -0.29
CA GLU A 46 -10.23 27.51 0.66
C GLU A 46 -9.08 28.13 1.45
N VAL A 47 -8.12 27.32 1.91
CA VAL A 47 -6.90 27.81 2.59
C VAL A 47 -6.04 28.67 1.66
N ALA A 48 -6.02 28.37 0.36
CA ALA A 48 -5.33 29.20 -0.63
C ALA A 48 -5.97 30.58 -0.80
N ILE A 49 -7.28 30.72 -0.56
CA ILE A 49 -8.02 31.98 -0.66
C ILE A 49 -8.09 32.68 0.69
N TYR A 50 -8.39 31.93 1.76
CA TYR A 50 -8.58 32.44 3.11
C TYR A 50 -7.50 31.91 4.05
N ARG A 51 -6.50 32.73 4.34
CA ARG A 51 -5.28 32.35 5.10
C ARG A 51 -5.55 31.72 6.48
N HIS A 52 -6.73 31.93 7.08
CA HIS A 52 -7.10 31.42 8.39
C HIS A 52 -8.21 30.35 8.33
N ALA A 53 -8.55 29.86 7.13
CA ALA A 53 -9.50 28.77 7.01
C ALA A 53 -8.93 27.51 7.69
N PRO A 54 -9.74 26.78 8.47
CA PRO A 54 -9.27 25.55 9.09
C PRO A 54 -9.04 24.49 8.02
N ASP A 55 -7.89 23.81 8.09
CA ASP A 55 -7.57 22.70 7.21
C ASP A 55 -8.49 21.51 7.47
N PHE A 56 -9.11 20.97 6.42
CA PHE A 56 -9.94 19.77 6.54
C PHE A 56 -9.06 18.54 6.39
N VAL A 57 -8.96 17.74 7.47
CA VAL A 57 -8.21 16.47 7.49
C VAL A 57 -6.77 16.63 6.97
N PRO A 58 -5.92 17.49 7.58
CA PRO A 58 -4.60 17.86 7.06
C PRO A 58 -3.65 16.67 6.92
N ALA A 59 -3.75 15.64 7.78
CA ALA A 59 -2.97 14.41 7.66
C ALA A 59 -3.55 13.41 6.63
N GLY A 60 -4.65 13.77 5.95
CA GLY A 60 -5.25 12.99 4.88
C GLY A 60 -6.05 11.78 5.34
N GLN A 61 -6.45 10.94 4.38
CA GLN A 61 -7.21 9.73 4.66
C GLN A 61 -6.36 8.47 4.58
N SER A 62 -6.80 7.46 5.31
CA SER A 62 -6.20 6.11 5.35
C SER A 62 -7.27 5.03 5.28
N THR A 63 -6.84 3.79 5.06
CA THR A 63 -7.69 2.60 5.13
C THR A 63 -6.93 1.44 5.77
N GLN A 64 -7.65 0.37 6.09
CA GLN A 64 -7.07 -0.88 6.60
C GLN A 64 -7.63 -2.06 5.80
N MET A 65 -6.79 -3.04 5.54
CA MET A 65 -7.14 -4.34 4.98
C MET A 65 -6.65 -5.47 5.89
N ILE A 66 -7.48 -6.48 6.06
CA ILE A 66 -7.15 -7.72 6.75
C ILE A 66 -6.51 -8.66 5.74
N VAL A 67 -5.37 -9.25 6.09
CA VAL A 67 -4.58 -10.13 5.23
C VAL A 67 -4.66 -11.56 5.74
N GLY A 68 -5.03 -12.48 4.86
CA GLY A 68 -5.06 -13.91 5.17
C GLY A 68 -6.34 -14.42 5.81
N ALA A 69 -7.37 -13.58 6.00
CA ALA A 69 -8.72 -14.05 6.33
C ALA A 69 -9.42 -14.65 5.10
N THR A 70 -9.05 -14.25 3.93
CA THR A 70 -9.55 -14.66 2.62
C THR A 70 -8.38 -15.04 1.69
N PRO A 71 -8.60 -15.80 0.60
CA PRO A 71 -7.51 -16.42 -0.17
C PRO A 71 -6.78 -15.49 -1.14
N GLU A 72 -7.00 -14.17 -1.06
CA GLU A 72 -6.36 -13.24 -1.97
C GLU A 72 -4.84 -13.32 -1.89
N SER A 73 -4.23 -13.25 -3.06
CA SER A 73 -2.78 -13.14 -3.23
C SER A 73 -2.25 -11.76 -2.85
N ASP A 74 -0.95 -11.66 -2.59
CA ASP A 74 -0.29 -10.37 -2.32
C ASP A 74 -0.41 -9.43 -3.53
N TYR A 75 -0.38 -9.97 -4.76
CA TYR A 75 -0.61 -9.19 -5.97
C TYR A 75 -1.99 -8.51 -5.99
N GLN A 76 -3.05 -9.26 -5.65
CA GLN A 76 -4.39 -8.69 -5.58
C GLN A 76 -4.50 -7.60 -4.50
N ILE A 77 -3.88 -7.82 -3.33
CA ILE A 77 -3.84 -6.85 -2.24
C ILE A 77 -3.11 -5.57 -2.69
N MET A 78 -1.93 -5.71 -3.31
CA MET A 78 -1.12 -4.57 -3.76
C MET A 78 -1.77 -3.83 -4.93
N ALA A 79 -2.42 -4.52 -5.86
CA ALA A 79 -3.19 -3.90 -6.94
C ALA A 79 -4.37 -3.06 -6.41
N VAL A 80 -5.07 -3.56 -5.39
CA VAL A 80 -6.13 -2.79 -4.70
C VAL A 80 -5.53 -1.56 -4.00
N ALA A 81 -4.42 -1.72 -3.28
CA ALA A 81 -3.73 -0.60 -2.61
C ALA A 81 -3.29 0.47 -3.63
N GLN A 82 -2.71 0.06 -4.76
CA GLN A 82 -2.34 0.96 -5.86
C GLN A 82 -3.56 1.75 -6.36
N GLY A 83 -4.67 1.05 -6.65
CA GLY A 83 -5.90 1.71 -7.10
C GLY A 83 -6.47 2.70 -6.08
N LEU A 84 -6.31 2.44 -4.78
CA LEU A 84 -6.72 3.35 -3.71
C LEU A 84 -5.83 4.59 -3.64
N TYR A 85 -4.52 4.45 -3.82
CA TYR A 85 -3.60 5.59 -3.91
C TYR A 85 -3.88 6.45 -5.13
N ASP A 86 -4.03 5.83 -6.30
CA ASP A 86 -4.23 6.52 -7.57
C ASP A 86 -5.59 7.25 -7.64
N ASN A 87 -6.67 6.65 -7.12
CA ASN A 87 -8.03 7.17 -7.29
C ASN A 87 -8.59 7.96 -6.11
N PHE A 88 -8.08 7.73 -4.88
CA PHE A 88 -8.61 8.36 -3.66
C PHE A 88 -7.57 9.20 -2.90
N GLU A 89 -6.35 9.31 -3.41
CA GLU A 89 -5.26 10.09 -2.78
C GLU A 89 -5.00 9.68 -1.32
N LEU A 90 -5.15 8.39 -1.01
CA LEU A 90 -4.88 7.88 0.33
C LEU A 90 -3.43 8.18 0.73
N LYS A 91 -3.24 8.49 2.00
CA LYS A 91 -1.90 8.66 2.57
C LYS A 91 -1.29 7.35 3.02
N ARG A 92 -2.12 6.39 3.42
CA ARG A 92 -1.64 5.08 3.91
C ARG A 92 -2.72 4.01 3.82
N VAL A 93 -2.29 2.81 3.47
CA VAL A 93 -3.01 1.57 3.67
C VAL A 93 -2.35 0.83 4.84
N PHE A 94 -3.15 0.36 5.79
CA PHE A 94 -2.71 -0.50 6.88
C PHE A 94 -3.05 -1.94 6.52
N TYR A 95 -2.08 -2.82 6.71
CA TYR A 95 -2.23 -4.26 6.55
C TYR A 95 -2.25 -4.89 7.93
N SER A 96 -3.23 -5.75 8.19
CA SER A 96 -3.37 -6.42 9.47
C SER A 96 -3.47 -7.92 9.23
N ALA A 97 -2.49 -8.66 9.69
CA ALA A 97 -2.52 -10.12 9.60
C ALA A 97 -3.72 -10.66 10.38
N TYR A 98 -4.47 -11.55 9.75
CA TYR A 98 -5.59 -12.22 10.40
C TYR A 98 -5.08 -13.15 11.51
N VAL A 99 -5.69 -13.04 12.67
CA VAL A 99 -5.44 -13.91 13.83
C VAL A 99 -6.72 -14.68 14.12
N SER A 100 -6.68 -16.02 14.04
CA SER A 100 -7.82 -16.86 14.34
C SER A 100 -8.03 -16.93 15.86
N ILE A 101 -9.24 -16.59 16.31
CA ILE A 101 -9.61 -16.58 17.74
C ILE A 101 -10.60 -17.72 18.02
N ASN A 102 -11.49 -18.03 17.09
CA ASN A 102 -12.54 -19.03 17.18
C ASN A 102 -12.57 -19.92 15.94
N GLU A 103 -13.19 -21.07 16.06
CA GLU A 103 -13.47 -21.92 14.91
C GLU A 103 -14.70 -21.41 14.17
N ASP A 104 -14.52 -21.12 12.88
CA ASP A 104 -15.60 -20.76 11.98
C ASP A 104 -15.30 -21.42 10.63
N LYS A 105 -16.32 -21.99 10.00
CA LYS A 105 -16.21 -22.71 8.71
C LYS A 105 -15.80 -21.78 7.54
N GLU A 106 -16.07 -20.48 7.67
CA GLU A 106 -15.80 -19.47 6.68
C GLU A 106 -14.41 -18.84 6.83
N LEU A 107 -13.73 -19.07 7.97
CA LEU A 107 -12.43 -18.53 8.32
C LEU A 107 -11.34 -19.59 8.26
N PRO A 108 -10.07 -19.21 8.12
CA PRO A 108 -8.95 -20.13 8.25
C PRO A 108 -8.97 -20.84 9.63
N ALA A 109 -8.61 -22.12 9.63
CA ALA A 109 -8.59 -22.94 10.84
C ALA A 109 -7.73 -22.31 11.94
N LEU A 110 -8.02 -22.66 13.20
CA LEU A 110 -7.20 -22.26 14.33
C LEU A 110 -5.73 -22.65 14.12
N HIS A 111 -4.83 -21.77 14.53
CA HIS A 111 -3.37 -21.90 14.39
C HIS A 111 -2.83 -21.85 12.93
N THR A 112 -3.65 -21.60 11.92
CA THR A 112 -3.22 -21.35 10.53
C THR A 112 -3.08 -19.86 10.23
N GLY A 113 -2.76 -19.05 11.24
CA GLY A 113 -2.65 -17.59 11.12
C GLY A 113 -1.70 -17.15 10.03
N THR A 114 -2.00 -15.99 9.46
CA THR A 114 -1.13 -15.37 8.45
C THR A 114 0.25 -15.11 9.03
N PRO A 115 1.33 -15.57 8.37
CA PRO A 115 2.67 -15.28 8.86
C PRO A 115 2.89 -13.76 8.98
N LEU A 116 3.41 -13.31 10.12
CA LEU A 116 3.73 -11.89 10.35
C LEU A 116 4.70 -11.36 9.28
N LEU A 117 5.56 -12.24 8.76
CA LEU A 117 6.46 -11.90 7.68
C LEU A 117 5.72 -11.47 6.39
N ARG A 118 4.56 -12.05 6.07
CA ARG A 118 3.73 -11.65 4.94
C ARG A 118 3.24 -10.20 5.09
N GLU A 119 2.76 -9.85 6.29
CA GLU A 119 2.38 -8.48 6.61
C GLU A 119 3.56 -7.52 6.44
N HIS A 120 4.75 -7.87 6.94
CA HIS A 120 5.96 -7.07 6.77
C HIS A 120 6.33 -6.89 5.29
N ARG A 121 6.22 -7.92 4.44
CA ARG A 121 6.50 -7.82 3.01
C ARG A 121 5.53 -6.88 2.31
N LEU A 122 4.24 -6.91 2.67
CA LEU A 122 3.25 -5.98 2.15
C LEU A 122 3.58 -4.53 2.55
N TYR A 123 3.98 -4.27 3.79
CA TYR A 123 4.44 -2.93 4.21
C TYR A 123 5.70 -2.47 3.48
N GLN A 124 6.66 -3.37 3.24
CA GLN A 124 7.85 -3.04 2.45
C GLN A 124 7.50 -2.67 1.01
N ALA A 125 6.64 -3.45 0.36
CA ALA A 125 6.16 -3.18 -0.99
C ALA A 125 5.35 -1.89 -1.08
N ASP A 126 4.46 -1.64 -0.12
CA ASP A 126 3.71 -0.39 0.00
C ASP A 126 4.64 0.83 0.09
N TRP A 127 5.73 0.70 0.85
CA TRP A 127 6.76 1.74 0.93
C TRP A 127 7.44 1.98 -0.42
N LEU A 128 7.74 0.93 -1.18
CA LEU A 128 8.32 1.03 -2.53
C LEU A 128 7.36 1.74 -3.48
N MET A 129 6.07 1.43 -3.44
CA MET A 129 5.07 2.09 -4.28
C MET A 129 4.95 3.59 -3.95
N ARG A 130 4.85 3.95 -2.66
CA ARG A 130 4.61 5.34 -2.26
C ARG A 130 5.82 6.26 -2.40
N PHE A 131 7.02 5.75 -2.24
CA PHE A 131 8.22 6.61 -2.13
C PHE A 131 9.30 6.32 -3.16
N TYR A 132 9.25 5.17 -3.84
CA TYR A 132 10.27 4.75 -4.82
C TYR A 132 9.70 4.62 -6.23
N GLN A 133 8.42 4.98 -6.41
CA GLN A 133 7.72 4.92 -7.69
C GLN A 133 7.68 3.52 -8.32
N PHE A 134 7.66 2.48 -7.49
CA PHE A 134 7.32 1.15 -7.97
C PHE A 134 5.80 1.04 -8.17
N ARG A 135 5.41 0.21 -9.11
CA ARG A 135 4.01 -0.17 -9.29
C ARG A 135 3.79 -1.61 -8.83
N ALA A 136 2.56 -1.94 -8.47
CA ALA A 136 2.24 -3.29 -8.00
C ALA A 136 2.58 -4.37 -9.04
N GLU A 137 2.32 -4.10 -10.32
CA GLU A 137 2.63 -4.99 -11.44
C GLU A 137 4.12 -5.17 -11.74
N GLU A 138 4.99 -4.28 -11.25
CA GLU A 138 6.44 -4.45 -11.32
C GLU A 138 6.94 -5.42 -10.25
N LEU A 139 6.33 -5.39 -9.07
CA LEU A 139 6.74 -6.20 -7.92
C LEU A 139 6.18 -7.63 -7.97
N LEU A 140 4.95 -7.79 -8.45
CA LEU A 140 4.22 -9.05 -8.50
C LEU A 140 3.40 -9.15 -9.78
N ASN A 141 3.02 -10.38 -10.16
CA ASN A 141 2.16 -10.65 -11.30
C ASN A 141 1.40 -11.97 -11.09
N GLU A 142 0.55 -12.35 -12.05
CA GLU A 142 -0.26 -13.58 -11.96
C GLU A 142 0.56 -14.87 -11.85
N LYS A 143 1.77 -14.90 -12.45
CA LYS A 143 2.67 -16.06 -12.36
C LYS A 143 3.43 -16.12 -11.03
N ARG A 144 3.60 -14.98 -10.40
CA ARG A 144 4.27 -14.80 -9.11
C ARG A 144 3.42 -13.89 -8.22
N PRO A 145 2.31 -14.42 -7.69
CA PRO A 145 1.30 -13.61 -7.02
C PRO A 145 1.63 -13.27 -5.56
N ASN A 146 2.64 -13.91 -4.96
CA ASN A 146 3.00 -13.69 -3.56
C ASN A 146 4.47 -13.31 -3.41
N PHE A 147 4.76 -12.50 -2.39
CA PHE A 147 6.13 -12.09 -2.07
C PHE A 147 7.00 -13.25 -1.61
N ASN A 148 8.27 -13.13 -1.91
CA ASN A 148 9.28 -14.07 -1.44
C ASN A 148 9.41 -13.99 0.09
N ILE A 149 9.46 -15.16 0.74
CA ILE A 149 9.61 -15.25 2.20
C ILE A 149 11.03 -14.84 2.61
N LEU A 150 12.06 -15.23 1.83
CA LEU A 150 13.46 -15.05 2.19
C LEU A 150 13.99 -13.67 1.81
N LEU A 151 13.50 -13.08 0.71
CA LEU A 151 14.00 -11.82 0.16
C LEU A 151 13.01 -10.68 0.42
N ASP A 152 13.52 -9.47 0.64
CA ASP A 152 12.69 -8.29 0.61
C ASP A 152 12.21 -7.98 -0.82
N PRO A 153 11.05 -7.29 -0.99
CA PRO A 153 10.46 -7.07 -2.30
C PRO A 153 11.37 -6.36 -3.31
N LYS A 154 12.23 -5.44 -2.86
CA LYS A 154 13.15 -4.71 -3.72
C LYS A 154 14.32 -5.59 -4.20
N CYS A 155 14.85 -6.40 -3.30
CA CYS A 155 15.90 -7.37 -3.65
C CYS A 155 15.37 -8.44 -4.60
N ASP A 156 14.18 -8.97 -4.33
CA ASP A 156 13.53 -9.95 -5.18
C ASP A 156 13.23 -9.38 -6.58
N TRP A 157 12.79 -8.13 -6.66
CA TRP A 157 12.61 -7.41 -7.93
C TRP A 157 13.94 -7.28 -8.70
N ALA A 158 15.01 -6.87 -8.02
CA ALA A 158 16.32 -6.68 -8.66
C ALA A 158 16.90 -7.98 -9.23
N LEU A 159 16.72 -9.10 -8.55
CA LEU A 159 17.15 -10.41 -9.04
C LEU A 159 16.38 -10.88 -10.29
N GLN A 160 15.20 -10.33 -10.53
CA GLN A 160 14.42 -10.62 -11.74
C GLN A 160 14.72 -9.66 -12.88
N HIS A 161 15.48 -8.59 -12.63
CA HIS A 161 15.82 -7.53 -13.58
C HIS A 161 17.34 -7.35 -13.65
N LEU A 162 18.06 -8.47 -13.71
CA LEU A 162 19.55 -8.48 -13.74
C LEU A 162 20.09 -7.71 -14.94
N GLU A 163 19.31 -7.57 -16.01
CA GLU A 163 19.65 -6.75 -17.19
C GLU A 163 19.80 -5.25 -16.86
N GLN A 164 19.26 -4.78 -15.75
CA GLN A 164 19.40 -3.41 -15.28
C GLN A 164 20.63 -3.21 -14.38
N PHE A 165 21.40 -4.27 -14.10
CA PHE A 165 22.53 -4.24 -13.18
C PHE A 165 23.82 -4.71 -13.88
N PRO A 166 24.99 -4.19 -13.48
CA PRO A 166 25.24 -3.21 -12.42
C PRO A 166 24.82 -1.78 -12.80
N VAL A 167 24.43 -0.98 -11.82
CA VAL A 167 24.08 0.44 -11.98
C VAL A 167 25.33 1.30 -11.72
N GLU A 168 25.71 2.16 -12.67
CA GLU A 168 26.80 3.11 -12.49
C GLU A 168 26.33 4.30 -11.63
N ILE A 169 26.75 4.34 -10.36
CA ILE A 169 26.26 5.28 -9.35
C ILE A 169 26.60 6.74 -9.64
N ASN A 170 27.68 7.01 -10.41
CA ASN A 170 28.08 8.37 -10.76
C ASN A 170 27.25 8.98 -11.91
N ARG A 171 26.48 8.16 -12.63
CA ARG A 171 25.70 8.57 -13.80
C ARG A 171 24.19 8.34 -13.65
N ALA A 172 23.79 7.32 -12.87
CA ALA A 172 22.40 6.93 -12.71
C ALA A 172 21.56 8.07 -12.12
N ASP A 173 20.37 8.29 -12.64
CA ASP A 173 19.43 9.25 -12.07
C ASP A 173 18.92 8.80 -10.69
N TYR A 174 18.25 9.71 -10.00
CA TYR A 174 17.75 9.48 -8.66
C TYR A 174 16.80 8.27 -8.57
N HIS A 175 15.90 8.09 -9.53
CA HIS A 175 14.91 7.01 -9.54
C HIS A 175 15.56 5.66 -9.84
N THR A 176 16.53 5.62 -10.73
CA THR A 176 17.36 4.43 -10.98
C THR A 176 18.12 4.01 -9.73
N LEU A 177 18.72 4.95 -9.00
CA LEU A 177 19.38 4.67 -7.72
C LEU A 177 18.41 4.09 -6.68
N LEU A 178 17.17 4.56 -6.63
CA LEU A 178 16.17 4.02 -5.73
C LEU A 178 15.77 2.57 -6.04
N ARG A 179 16.04 2.07 -7.24
CA ARG A 179 15.80 0.68 -7.63
C ARG A 179 16.88 -0.28 -7.13
N VAL A 180 18.06 0.23 -6.79
CA VAL A 180 19.18 -0.59 -6.31
C VAL A 180 18.92 -1.06 -4.87
N PRO A 181 18.99 -2.38 -4.58
CA PRO A 181 18.89 -2.90 -3.21
C PRO A 181 19.90 -2.24 -2.29
N GLY A 182 19.48 -1.90 -1.08
CA GLY A 182 20.32 -1.19 -0.11
C GLY A 182 20.39 0.34 -0.29
N ILE A 183 20.06 0.90 -1.46
CA ILE A 183 20.03 2.34 -1.67
C ILE A 183 18.62 2.87 -1.34
N GLY A 184 18.53 3.68 -0.29
CA GLY A 184 17.31 4.37 0.11
C GLY A 184 17.30 5.83 -0.32
N VAL A 185 16.21 6.54 -0.03
CA VAL A 185 15.99 7.96 -0.38
C VAL A 185 17.16 8.84 0.07
N ASN A 186 17.64 8.66 1.31
CA ASN A 186 18.74 9.47 1.83
C ASN A 186 20.08 9.18 1.13
N SER A 187 20.36 7.89 0.87
CA SER A 187 21.58 7.48 0.15
C SER A 187 21.54 7.98 -1.30
N ALA A 188 20.42 7.83 -2.00
CA ALA A 188 20.27 8.30 -3.37
C ALA A 188 20.46 9.83 -3.46
N ARG A 189 19.85 10.61 -2.54
CA ARG A 189 20.06 12.07 -2.48
C ARG A 189 21.50 12.46 -2.26
N ARG A 190 22.20 11.77 -1.32
CA ARG A 190 23.63 12.03 -1.05
C ARG A 190 24.50 11.72 -2.25
N ILE A 191 24.26 10.59 -2.93
CA ILE A 191 24.98 10.23 -4.17
C ILE A 191 24.76 11.31 -5.24
N CYS A 192 23.52 11.73 -5.48
CA CYS A 192 23.22 12.76 -6.46
C CYS A 192 23.84 14.13 -6.12
N GLY A 193 23.95 14.46 -4.84
CA GLY A 193 24.54 15.75 -4.39
C GLY A 193 26.08 15.75 -4.30
N ALA A 194 26.72 14.58 -4.30
CA ALA A 194 28.19 14.44 -4.16
C ALA A 194 28.93 14.36 -5.49
N ARG A 195 28.25 14.29 -6.61
CA ARG A 195 28.81 14.17 -7.97
C ARG A 195 28.60 15.41 -8.81
#